data_f3234d9f56a4fa0950a09d2cb6b4a74d
#
_entry.id   f3234d9f56a4fa0950a09d2cb6b4a74d
#
_cell.length_a   1.000
_cell.length_b   1.000
_cell.length_c   1.000
_cell.angle_alpha   90.00
_cell.angle_beta   90.00
_cell.angle_gamma   90.00
#
_symmetry.space_group_name_H-M   'P 1'
#
loop_
_entity.id
_entity.type
_entity.pdbx_description
1 polymer ?
#
loop_
_entity_poly.entity_id
_entity_poly.type
_entity_poly.pdbx_seq_one_letter_code
_entity_poly.pdbx_strand_id
1 'polypeptide(L)'
;MGASGSGKTTLLNCISTIDTVTAGHITVNHQDITKIKEKDFASFRRKNLGFIFQDFNLLDTLTIEENISLSLIINKANPSSIEQRVHAIADKLGIRDILSKFPYEVSGGQKQRCACARALINEPNIILADEPTGALDSRSSRLLLETMSEINRKMHTTILMVTHDPF
;
A
#
# COMPACT_ATOMS: atom_id res chain seq x y z
N MET A 1 12.95 9.56 8.19
CA MET A 1 13.33 8.81 9.41
C MET A 1 13.19 9.71 10.64
N GLY A 2 12.96 9.14 11.83
CA GLY A 2 12.86 9.92 13.07
C GLY A 2 12.57 9.04 14.27
N ALA A 3 12.88 9.52 15.48
CA ALA A 3 12.65 8.81 16.72
C ALA A 3 11.16 8.46 16.92
N SER A 4 10.86 7.49 17.80
CA SER A 4 9.47 7.22 18.20
C SER A 4 8.83 8.50 18.78
N GLY A 5 7.57 8.74 18.48
CA GLY A 5 6.84 9.93 18.92
C GLY A 5 7.14 11.23 18.15
N SER A 6 7.96 11.21 17.09
CA SER A 6 8.29 12.40 16.30
C SER A 6 7.20 12.86 15.30
N GLY A 7 6.01 12.27 15.36
CA GLY A 7 4.87 12.64 14.51
C GLY A 7 4.84 12.01 13.12
N LYS A 8 5.63 10.96 12.84
CA LYS A 8 5.68 10.30 11.53
C LYS A 8 4.32 9.72 11.11
N THR A 9 3.71 8.94 11.98
CA THR A 9 2.38 8.36 11.74
C THR A 9 1.30 9.45 11.65
N THR A 10 1.40 10.51 12.45
CA THR A 10 0.49 11.67 12.35
C THR A 10 0.60 12.33 10.97
N LEU A 11 1.82 12.50 10.46
CA LEU A 11 2.01 13.02 9.09
C LEU A 11 1.38 12.11 8.04
N LEU A 12 1.59 10.78 8.13
CA LEU A 12 0.94 9.82 7.22
C LEU A 12 -0.59 9.91 7.31
N ASN A 13 -1.13 10.04 8.52
CA ASN A 13 -2.58 10.16 8.74
C ASN A 13 -3.14 11.45 8.11
N CYS A 14 -2.43 12.57 8.22
CA CYS A 14 -2.82 13.81 7.55
C CYS A 14 -2.79 13.68 6.02
N ILE A 15 -1.73 13.07 5.45
CA ILE A 15 -1.63 12.84 3.99
C ILE A 15 -2.71 11.88 3.51
N SER A 16 -3.06 10.90 4.34
CA SER A 16 -4.10 9.92 4.01
C SER A 16 -5.54 10.42 4.27
N THR A 17 -5.71 11.65 4.73
CA THR A 17 -7.03 12.19 5.11
C THR A 17 -7.76 11.37 6.18
N ILE A 18 -7.01 10.64 7.02
CA ILE A 18 -7.53 9.98 8.24
C ILE A 18 -7.60 10.99 9.37
N ASP A 19 -6.62 11.90 9.41
CA ASP A 19 -6.56 13.00 10.36
C ASP A 19 -6.57 14.34 9.61
N THR A 20 -6.89 15.43 10.32
CA THR A 20 -7.00 16.76 9.75
C THR A 20 -5.78 17.62 10.10
N VAL A 21 -5.37 18.47 9.16
CA VAL A 21 -4.25 19.41 9.36
C VAL A 21 -4.72 20.60 10.17
N THR A 22 -4.01 20.95 11.25
CA THR A 22 -4.32 22.13 12.07
C THR A 22 -4.07 23.45 11.31
N ALA A 23 -3.01 23.48 10.49
CA ALA A 23 -2.64 24.64 9.67
C ALA A 23 -1.74 24.23 8.52
N GLY A 24 -1.70 25.03 7.45
CA GLY A 24 -0.90 24.76 6.26
C GLY A 24 -1.68 23.99 5.18
N HIS A 25 -0.95 23.51 4.19
CA HIS A 25 -1.51 22.82 3.02
C HIS A 25 -0.74 21.56 2.70
N ILE A 26 -1.44 20.53 2.24
CA ILE A 26 -0.84 19.32 1.68
C ILE A 26 -1.35 19.16 0.25
N THR A 27 -0.43 19.01 -0.69
CA THR A 27 -0.76 18.81 -2.11
C THR A 27 -0.33 17.42 -2.56
N VAL A 28 -1.27 16.67 -3.12
CA VAL A 28 -1.01 15.35 -3.73
C VAL A 28 -1.47 15.41 -5.18
N ASN A 29 -0.59 15.11 -6.11
CA ASN A 29 -0.87 15.17 -7.54
C ASN A 29 -1.57 16.49 -7.96
N HIS A 30 -0.99 17.63 -7.59
CA HIS A 30 -1.50 18.99 -7.83
C HIS A 30 -2.86 19.31 -7.18
N GLN A 31 -3.42 18.44 -6.38
CA GLN A 31 -4.65 18.66 -5.63
C GLN A 31 -4.33 18.99 -4.16
N ASP A 32 -4.81 20.16 -3.69
CA ASP A 32 -4.76 20.52 -2.26
C ASP A 32 -5.78 19.66 -1.49
N ILE A 33 -5.28 18.68 -0.75
CA ILE A 33 -6.12 17.71 -0.03
C ILE A 33 -6.76 18.32 1.22
N THR A 34 -6.24 19.43 1.73
CA THR A 34 -6.83 20.12 2.89
C THR A 34 -8.16 20.79 2.56
N LYS A 35 -8.47 20.95 1.26
CA LYS A 35 -9.74 21.52 0.75
C LYS A 35 -10.76 20.47 0.34
N ILE A 36 -10.43 19.20 0.42
CA ILE A 36 -11.36 18.11 0.10
C ILE A 36 -12.42 18.04 1.21
N LYS A 37 -13.68 17.86 0.83
CA LYS A 37 -14.75 17.67 1.80
C LYS A 37 -14.69 16.26 2.40
N GLU A 38 -15.01 16.10 3.66
CA GLU A 38 -14.95 14.85 4.39
C GLU A 38 -15.67 13.68 3.67
N LYS A 39 -16.84 13.95 3.10
CA LYS A 39 -17.60 12.97 2.29
C LYS A 39 -16.83 12.41 1.10
N ASP A 40 -15.82 13.12 0.62
CA ASP A 40 -15.02 12.76 -0.56
C ASP A 40 -13.68 12.10 -0.19
N PHE A 41 -13.30 12.07 1.10
CA PHE A 41 -12.06 11.48 1.59
C PHE A 41 -11.89 10.01 1.19
N ALA A 42 -12.94 9.20 1.35
CA ALA A 42 -12.88 7.79 0.99
C ALA A 42 -12.65 7.60 -0.53
N SER A 43 -13.25 8.46 -1.36
CA SER A 43 -13.05 8.43 -2.80
C SER A 43 -11.64 8.86 -3.18
N PHE A 44 -11.11 9.89 -2.51
CA PHE A 44 -9.75 10.37 -2.71
C PHE A 44 -8.73 9.26 -2.36
N ARG A 45 -8.85 8.64 -1.17
CA ARG A 45 -7.99 7.53 -0.75
C ARG A 45 -7.96 6.40 -1.78
N ARG A 46 -9.14 5.93 -2.18
CA ARG A 46 -9.26 4.80 -3.13
C ARG A 46 -8.59 5.08 -4.48
N LYS A 47 -8.64 6.33 -4.96
CA LYS A 47 -8.13 6.70 -6.28
C LYS A 47 -6.65 7.06 -6.29
N ASN A 48 -6.15 7.63 -5.19
CA ASN A 48 -4.84 8.28 -5.19
C ASN A 48 -3.82 7.59 -4.29
N LEU A 49 -4.26 6.83 -3.29
CA LEU A 49 -3.38 6.30 -2.26
C LEU A 49 -3.34 4.77 -2.26
N GLY A 50 -2.13 4.22 -2.09
CA GLY A 50 -1.88 2.85 -1.68
C GLY A 50 -1.36 2.84 -0.25
N PHE A 51 -1.65 1.77 0.50
CA PHE A 51 -1.20 1.63 1.89
C PHE A 51 -0.45 0.32 2.08
N ILE A 52 0.71 0.42 2.73
CA ILE A 52 1.50 -0.73 3.18
C ILE A 52 1.74 -0.55 4.68
N PHE A 53 1.31 -1.52 5.47
CA PHE A 53 1.38 -1.51 6.93
C PHE A 53 2.38 -2.56 7.44
N GLN A 54 2.89 -2.36 8.65
CA GLN A 54 3.76 -3.31 9.34
C GLN A 54 3.13 -4.69 9.50
N ASP A 55 1.86 -4.76 9.91
CA ASP A 55 1.13 -6.01 10.16
C ASP A 55 0.42 -6.57 8.92
N PHE A 56 0.80 -6.11 7.72
CA PHE A 56 0.26 -6.51 6.43
C PHE A 56 -1.24 -6.19 6.24
N ASN A 57 -2.06 -6.25 7.28
CA ASN A 57 -3.52 -6.03 7.29
C ASN A 57 -4.24 -6.82 6.17
N LEU A 58 -3.86 -8.08 5.99
CA LEU A 58 -4.56 -9.00 5.11
C LEU A 58 -5.79 -9.59 5.83
N LEU A 59 -6.84 -9.86 5.08
CA LEU A 59 -8.02 -10.53 5.58
C LEU A 59 -7.80 -12.04 5.51
N ASP A 60 -7.72 -12.70 6.67
CA ASP A 60 -7.43 -14.14 6.77
C ASP A 60 -8.55 -15.03 6.19
N THR A 61 -9.76 -14.48 6.05
CA THR A 61 -10.92 -15.16 5.45
C THR A 61 -10.95 -15.12 3.93
N LEU A 62 -10.03 -14.38 3.32
CA LEU A 62 -9.89 -14.22 1.87
C LEU A 62 -8.56 -14.83 1.41
N THR A 63 -8.56 -15.40 0.22
CA THR A 63 -7.34 -15.83 -0.46
C THR A 63 -6.42 -14.65 -0.79
N ILE A 64 -5.18 -14.91 -1.18
CA ILE A 64 -4.23 -13.87 -1.64
C ILE A 64 -4.82 -13.12 -2.83
N GLU A 65 -5.42 -13.82 -3.79
CA GLU A 65 -6.09 -13.22 -4.95
C GLU A 65 -7.23 -12.30 -4.56
N GLU A 66 -8.10 -12.74 -3.65
CA GLU A 66 -9.22 -11.95 -3.15
C GLU A 66 -8.75 -10.73 -2.35
N ASN A 67 -7.72 -10.86 -1.52
CA ASN A 67 -7.10 -9.73 -0.83
C ASN A 67 -6.60 -8.66 -1.81
N ILE A 68 -5.97 -9.05 -2.91
CA ILE A 68 -5.47 -8.13 -3.94
C ILE A 68 -6.62 -7.50 -4.72
N SER A 69 -7.60 -8.31 -5.14
CA SER A 69 -8.72 -7.85 -5.96
C SER A 69 -9.73 -6.97 -5.23
N LEU A 70 -9.77 -7.04 -3.89
CA LEU A 70 -10.77 -6.36 -3.07
C LEU A 70 -10.88 -4.86 -3.38
N SER A 71 -9.76 -4.18 -3.57
CA SER A 71 -9.76 -2.75 -3.88
C SER A 71 -10.34 -2.44 -5.27
N LEU A 72 -10.17 -3.32 -6.25
CA LEU A 72 -10.78 -3.21 -7.57
C LEU A 72 -12.30 -3.42 -7.50
N ILE A 73 -12.75 -4.41 -6.71
CA ILE A 73 -14.17 -4.71 -6.51
C ILE A 73 -14.87 -3.51 -5.87
N ILE A 74 -14.29 -2.94 -4.80
CA ILE A 74 -14.82 -1.74 -4.13
C ILE A 74 -14.88 -0.54 -5.07
N ASN A 75 -13.92 -0.42 -5.99
CA ASN A 75 -13.89 0.63 -7.01
C ASN A 75 -14.82 0.34 -8.21
N LYS A 76 -15.58 -0.77 -8.19
CA LYS A 76 -16.47 -1.18 -9.27
C LYS A 76 -15.76 -1.33 -10.61
N ALA A 77 -14.52 -1.85 -10.59
CA ALA A 77 -13.78 -2.18 -11.80
C ALA A 77 -14.54 -3.22 -12.62
N ASN A 78 -14.32 -3.22 -13.94
CA ASN A 78 -14.94 -4.22 -14.81
C ASN A 78 -14.50 -5.64 -14.40
N PRO A 79 -15.44 -6.54 -14.05
CA PRO A 79 -15.12 -7.89 -13.59
C PRO A 79 -14.21 -8.66 -14.55
N SER A 80 -14.38 -8.50 -15.86
CA SER A 80 -13.56 -9.16 -16.87
C SER A 80 -12.07 -8.73 -16.87
N SER A 81 -11.74 -7.59 -16.25
CA SER A 81 -10.35 -7.09 -16.17
C SER A 81 -9.68 -7.40 -14.84
N ILE A 82 -10.43 -7.80 -13.81
CA ILE A 82 -9.91 -7.97 -12.45
C ILE A 82 -8.86 -9.08 -12.42
N GLU A 83 -9.19 -10.26 -12.90
CA GLU A 83 -8.29 -11.42 -12.92
C GLU A 83 -6.98 -11.10 -13.64
N GLN A 84 -7.06 -10.51 -14.84
CA GLN A 84 -5.88 -10.14 -15.61
C GLN A 84 -4.99 -9.15 -14.85
N ARG A 85 -5.56 -8.15 -14.19
CA ARG A 85 -4.81 -7.16 -13.40
C ARG A 85 -4.15 -7.79 -12.17
N VAL A 86 -4.89 -8.66 -11.46
CA VAL A 86 -4.34 -9.38 -10.29
C VAL A 86 -3.20 -10.27 -10.74
N HIS A 87 -3.36 -11.02 -11.81
CA HIS A 87 -2.32 -11.87 -12.36
C HIS A 87 -1.07 -11.07 -12.76
N ALA A 88 -1.24 -9.96 -13.45
CA ALA A 88 -0.12 -9.11 -13.88
C ALA A 88 0.69 -8.53 -12.70
N ILE A 89 0.02 -8.08 -11.62
CA ILE A 89 0.73 -7.58 -10.44
C ILE A 89 1.36 -8.70 -9.63
N ALA A 90 0.71 -9.87 -9.55
CA ALA A 90 1.24 -11.04 -8.88
C ALA A 90 2.51 -11.57 -9.55
N ASP A 91 2.55 -11.60 -10.87
CA ASP A 91 3.75 -11.95 -11.64
C ASP A 91 4.92 -10.98 -11.36
N LYS A 92 4.65 -9.67 -11.36
CA LYS A 92 5.67 -8.64 -11.05
C LYS A 92 6.26 -8.78 -9.65
N LEU A 93 5.47 -9.27 -8.69
CA LEU A 93 5.87 -9.41 -7.29
C LEU A 93 6.27 -10.84 -6.92
N GLY A 94 6.27 -11.78 -7.86
CA GLY A 94 6.66 -13.18 -7.63
C GLY A 94 5.78 -13.89 -6.62
N ILE A 95 4.46 -13.71 -6.70
CA ILE A 95 3.45 -14.32 -5.82
C ILE A 95 2.32 -15.01 -6.59
N ARG A 96 2.53 -15.27 -7.89
CA ARG A 96 1.53 -15.90 -8.75
C ARG A 96 1.12 -17.29 -8.27
N ASP A 97 2.09 -18.06 -7.79
CA ASP A 97 1.95 -19.43 -7.33
C ASP A 97 1.17 -19.60 -6.02
N ILE A 98 0.94 -18.50 -5.32
CA ILE A 98 0.24 -18.51 -4.03
C ILE A 98 -1.13 -17.81 -4.06
N LEU A 99 -1.63 -17.39 -5.21
CA LEU A 99 -2.88 -16.63 -5.32
C LEU A 99 -4.09 -17.35 -4.71
N SER A 100 -4.16 -18.68 -4.83
CA SER A 100 -5.25 -19.49 -4.27
C SER A 100 -5.10 -19.82 -2.78
N LYS A 101 -3.97 -19.45 -2.16
CA LYS A 101 -3.73 -19.70 -0.73
C LYS A 101 -4.33 -18.61 0.14
N PHE A 102 -4.56 -18.96 1.41
CA PHE A 102 -4.94 -18.00 2.44
C PHE A 102 -3.71 -17.37 3.12
N PRO A 103 -3.84 -16.20 3.76
CA PRO A 103 -2.73 -15.53 4.42
C PRO A 103 -1.99 -16.41 5.45
N TYR A 104 -2.69 -17.26 6.18
CA TYR A 104 -2.08 -18.15 7.18
C TYR A 104 -1.26 -19.31 6.56
N GLU A 105 -1.37 -19.56 5.25
CA GLU A 105 -0.63 -20.62 4.54
C GLU A 105 0.68 -20.13 3.89
N VAL A 106 0.99 -18.84 4.02
CA VAL A 106 2.12 -18.22 3.32
C VAL A 106 3.09 -17.56 4.30
N SER A 107 4.35 -17.38 3.87
CA SER A 107 5.39 -16.75 4.69
C SER A 107 5.15 -15.24 4.90
N GLY A 108 5.77 -14.65 5.94
CA GLY A 108 5.71 -13.21 6.19
C GLY A 108 6.12 -12.35 4.99
N GLY A 109 7.20 -12.74 4.28
CA GLY A 109 7.62 -12.05 3.06
C GLY A 109 6.61 -12.17 1.91
N GLN A 110 5.89 -13.31 1.81
CA GLN A 110 4.81 -13.47 0.83
C GLN A 110 3.58 -12.61 1.20
N LYS A 111 3.21 -12.56 2.49
CA LYS A 111 2.16 -11.65 3.00
C LYS A 111 2.48 -10.21 2.65
N GLN A 112 3.72 -9.78 2.86
CA GLN A 112 4.15 -8.42 2.57
C GLN A 112 4.06 -8.10 1.07
N ARG A 113 4.50 -9.03 0.20
CA ARG A 113 4.32 -8.83 -1.25
C ARG A 113 2.86 -8.80 -1.67
N CYS A 114 1.99 -9.58 -1.01
CA CYS A 114 0.54 -9.46 -1.20
C CYS A 114 0.02 -8.07 -0.79
N ALA A 115 0.45 -7.54 0.37
CA ALA A 115 0.09 -6.19 0.80
C ALA A 115 0.57 -5.13 -0.19
N CYS A 116 1.78 -5.29 -0.75
CA CYS A 116 2.28 -4.43 -1.83
C CYS A 116 1.41 -4.54 -3.10
N ALA A 117 1.03 -5.76 -3.51
CA ALA A 117 0.16 -5.98 -4.66
C ALA A 117 -1.18 -5.26 -4.48
N ARG A 118 -1.80 -5.40 -3.31
CA ARG A 118 -3.05 -4.73 -2.95
C ARG A 118 -2.93 -3.21 -2.97
N ALA A 119 -1.80 -2.67 -2.51
CA ALA A 119 -1.55 -1.23 -2.52
C ALA A 119 -1.39 -0.68 -3.95
N LEU A 120 -0.83 -1.47 -4.86
CA LEU A 120 -0.48 -1.08 -6.22
C LEU A 120 -1.57 -1.31 -7.26
N ILE A 121 -2.52 -2.23 -6.99
CA ILE A 121 -3.45 -2.71 -8.01
C ILE A 121 -4.34 -1.61 -8.60
N ASN A 122 -4.57 -0.51 -7.87
CA ASN A 122 -5.29 0.67 -8.33
C ASN A 122 -4.41 1.72 -8.99
N GLU A 123 -3.12 1.46 -9.20
CA GLU A 123 -2.15 2.40 -9.78
C GLU A 123 -2.16 3.76 -9.05
N PRO A 124 -1.95 3.78 -7.72
CA PRO A 124 -2.04 5.00 -6.93
C PRO A 124 -0.94 6.00 -7.30
N ASN A 125 -1.23 7.30 -7.10
CA ASN A 125 -0.23 8.36 -7.27
C ASN A 125 0.86 8.31 -6.19
N ILE A 126 0.49 7.89 -4.97
CA ILE A 126 1.42 7.78 -3.84
C ILE A 126 1.10 6.54 -3.00
N ILE A 127 2.15 5.85 -2.57
CA ILE A 127 2.08 4.78 -1.58
C ILE A 127 2.58 5.32 -0.25
N LEU A 128 1.77 5.13 0.79
CA LEU A 128 2.10 5.43 2.18
C LEU A 128 2.49 4.12 2.86
N ALA A 129 3.72 4.03 3.34
CA ALA A 129 4.24 2.84 4.00
C ALA A 129 4.63 3.19 5.44
N ASP A 130 3.94 2.59 6.40
CA ASP A 130 4.20 2.76 7.83
C ASP A 130 4.93 1.53 8.36
N GLU A 131 6.22 1.71 8.69
CA GLU A 131 7.11 0.67 9.23
C GLU A 131 7.07 -0.66 8.43
N PRO A 132 7.15 -0.64 7.09
CA PRO A 132 6.82 -1.80 6.27
C PRO A 132 7.80 -2.98 6.45
N THR A 133 8.95 -2.76 7.09
CA THR A 133 9.96 -3.76 7.39
C THR A 133 9.92 -4.26 8.83
N GLY A 134 9.17 -3.62 9.72
CA GLY A 134 9.21 -3.85 11.15
C GLY A 134 8.84 -5.28 11.60
N ALA A 135 8.07 -6.02 10.81
CA ALA A 135 7.68 -7.42 11.10
C ALA A 135 8.49 -8.45 10.29
N LEU A 136 9.55 -8.03 9.57
CA LEU A 136 10.31 -8.87 8.66
C LEU A 136 11.74 -9.13 9.17
N ASP A 137 12.27 -10.31 8.82
CA ASP A 137 13.71 -10.57 8.94
C ASP A 137 14.53 -9.73 7.94
N SER A 138 15.83 -9.57 8.18
CA SER A 138 16.72 -8.72 7.37
C SER A 138 16.73 -9.07 5.87
N ARG A 139 16.58 -10.35 5.51
CA ARG A 139 16.55 -10.78 4.10
C ARG A 139 15.23 -10.36 3.44
N SER A 140 14.11 -10.60 4.12
CA SER A 140 12.78 -10.21 3.63
C SER A 140 12.63 -8.69 3.56
N SER A 141 13.20 -7.94 4.53
CA SER A 141 13.25 -6.48 4.52
C SER A 141 13.98 -5.94 3.30
N ARG A 142 15.18 -6.46 3.01
CA ARG A 142 15.95 -6.06 1.82
C ARG A 142 15.17 -6.33 0.54
N LEU A 143 14.59 -7.53 0.39
CA LEU A 143 13.81 -7.89 -0.79
C LEU A 143 12.59 -6.97 -0.98
N LEU A 144 11.91 -6.60 0.11
CA LEU A 144 10.81 -5.65 0.06
C LEU A 144 11.27 -4.28 -0.44
N LEU A 145 12.36 -3.74 0.11
CA LEU A 145 12.88 -2.43 -0.28
C LEU A 145 13.36 -2.40 -1.74
N GLU A 146 14.01 -3.47 -2.20
CA GLU A 146 14.38 -3.64 -3.61
C GLU A 146 13.11 -3.65 -4.48
N THR A 147 12.07 -4.39 -4.08
CA THR A 147 10.78 -4.43 -4.76
C THR A 147 10.13 -3.03 -4.81
N MET A 148 10.10 -2.30 -3.69
CA MET A 148 9.54 -0.94 -3.63
C MET A 148 10.35 0.03 -4.52
N SER A 149 11.67 -0.09 -4.53
CA SER A 149 12.54 0.71 -5.40
C SER A 149 12.29 0.42 -6.89
N GLU A 150 12.11 -0.86 -7.26
CA GLU A 150 11.74 -1.23 -8.63
C GLU A 150 10.37 -0.66 -9.03
N ILE A 151 9.38 -0.74 -8.14
CA ILE A 151 8.05 -0.18 -8.35
C ILE A 151 8.13 1.33 -8.59
N ASN A 152 8.82 2.06 -7.72
CA ASN A 152 9.01 3.50 -7.87
C ASN A 152 9.62 3.83 -9.25
N ARG A 153 10.67 3.10 -9.64
CA ARG A 153 11.39 3.34 -10.90
C ARG A 153 10.57 2.97 -12.15
N LYS A 154 9.87 1.81 -12.12
CA LYS A 154 9.15 1.28 -13.30
C LYS A 154 7.75 1.86 -13.46
N MET A 155 7.08 2.21 -12.37
CA MET A 155 5.70 2.68 -12.37
C MET A 155 5.58 4.18 -12.08
N HIS A 156 6.72 4.85 -11.80
CA HIS A 156 6.77 6.27 -11.41
C HIS A 156 5.86 6.63 -10.24
N THR A 157 5.53 5.65 -9.39
CA THR A 157 4.70 5.85 -8.20
C THR A 157 5.56 6.42 -7.08
N THR A 158 5.16 7.53 -6.49
CA THR A 158 5.82 8.10 -5.32
C THR A 158 5.59 7.18 -4.10
N ILE A 159 6.65 6.88 -3.36
CA ILE A 159 6.55 6.09 -2.13
C ILE A 159 7.04 6.95 -0.97
N LEU A 160 6.16 7.21 -0.01
CA LEU A 160 6.50 7.84 1.25
C LEU A 160 6.52 6.77 2.33
N MET A 161 7.71 6.49 2.83
CA MET A 161 7.93 5.49 3.87
C MET A 161 8.36 6.16 5.16
N VAL A 162 7.75 5.79 6.27
CA VAL A 162 8.21 6.12 7.60
C VAL A 162 8.80 4.89 8.26
N THR A 163 9.94 5.05 8.90
CA THR A 163 10.64 3.99 9.60
C THR A 163 11.53 4.57 10.69
N HIS A 164 11.81 3.78 11.72
CA HIS A 164 12.81 4.07 12.75
C HIS A 164 14.11 3.30 12.50
N ASP A 165 14.14 2.32 11.58
CA ASP A 165 15.33 1.57 11.23
C ASP A 165 16.28 2.42 10.37
N PRO A 166 17.56 2.56 10.74
CA PRO A 166 18.59 3.07 9.85
C PRO A 166 18.91 1.98 8.81
N PHE A 167 18.74 2.28 7.54
CA PHE A 167 19.19 1.43 6.43
C PHE A 167 20.66 1.65 6.14
#